data_0155bd1a37bf1cfb6fee4dac8a5f18eb
#
_entry.id   0155bd1a37bf1cfb6fee4dac8a5f18eb
#
_cell.length_a   1.000
_cell.length_b   1.000
_cell.length_c   1.000
_cell.angle_alpha   90.00
_cell.angle_beta   90.00
_cell.angle_gamma   90.00
#
_symmetry.space_group_name_H-M   'P 1'
#
loop_
_entity.id
_entity.type
_entity.pdbx_description
1 polymer ?
#
loop_
_entity_poly.entity_id
_entity_poly.type
_entity_poly.pdbx_seq_one_letter_code
_entity_poly.pdbx_strand_id
1 'polypeptide(L)'
;RHPMSILISSTSNPKVKDIVQLLTKSRARKSKGLCVIEGEREIQRAISSKWVPIEIWVLDGSSVAIETGSFPDFYVASQKVFDKIAYRSTTEWAIAVFKTPDVSLDASQDLLGRAKAVLILEGIEKPGNLGAVLRSAVAAGIDAVFLADPAIDPFGPNVIRNATGALFEIPLFVGDSKTIQGHLKNHSFQNYITHMHSEASSMYEIKWSAKTAIILGEESR
;
A
#
# COMPACT_ATOMS: atom_id res chain seq x y z
N ARG A 1 13.32 -19.01 19.96
CA ARG A 1 12.18 -19.13 20.91
C ARG A 1 11.72 -17.72 21.19
N HIS A 2 10.51 -17.35 20.70
CA HIS A 2 9.86 -16.09 21.14
C HIS A 2 9.58 -16.17 22.63
N PRO A 3 9.91 -15.11 23.39
CA PRO A 3 9.48 -15.05 24.77
C PRO A 3 7.96 -14.87 24.80
N MET A 4 7.25 -15.91 25.28
CA MET A 4 5.81 -15.95 25.54
C MET A 4 4.90 -15.63 24.35
N SER A 5 4.63 -16.64 23.54
CA SER A 5 3.47 -16.61 22.65
C SER A 5 2.19 -16.63 23.48
N ILE A 6 1.29 -15.67 23.27
CA ILE A 6 0.00 -15.61 23.95
C ILE A 6 -1.04 -16.23 23.04
N LEU A 7 -1.66 -17.33 23.48
CA LEU A 7 -2.81 -17.92 22.78
C LEU A 7 -4.07 -17.09 23.01
N ILE A 8 -4.68 -16.61 21.92
CA ILE A 8 -5.94 -15.90 21.93
C ILE A 8 -7.02 -16.78 21.28
N SER A 9 -7.99 -17.19 22.08
CA SER A 9 -9.09 -18.08 21.68
C SER A 9 -10.45 -17.41 21.63
N SER A 10 -10.59 -16.19 22.16
CA SER A 10 -11.85 -15.45 22.17
C SER A 10 -11.95 -14.42 21.05
N THR A 11 -12.99 -14.53 20.22
CA THR A 11 -13.32 -13.53 19.19
C THR A 11 -13.82 -12.19 19.75
N SER A 12 -14.12 -12.11 21.03
CA SER A 12 -14.48 -10.88 21.74
C SER A 12 -13.26 -10.13 22.31
N ASN A 13 -12.06 -10.70 22.22
CA ASN A 13 -10.83 -10.05 22.66
C ASN A 13 -10.67 -8.66 21.98
N PRO A 14 -10.33 -7.61 22.73
CA PRO A 14 -10.15 -6.26 22.19
C PRO A 14 -9.17 -6.19 21.01
N LYS A 15 -8.05 -6.92 21.07
CA LYS A 15 -7.08 -6.96 19.97
C LYS A 15 -7.67 -7.57 18.68
N VAL A 16 -8.49 -8.61 18.80
CA VAL A 16 -9.21 -9.19 17.65
C VAL A 16 -10.16 -8.17 17.04
N LYS A 17 -10.90 -7.44 17.87
CA LYS A 17 -11.79 -6.35 17.40
C LYS A 17 -11.01 -5.25 16.69
N ASP A 18 -9.83 -4.90 17.18
CA ASP A 18 -8.96 -3.90 16.57
C ASP A 18 -8.52 -4.33 15.15
N ILE A 19 -8.10 -5.58 14.97
CA ILE A 19 -7.74 -6.09 13.63
C ILE A 19 -8.97 -6.05 12.70
N VAL A 20 -10.14 -6.49 13.16
CA VAL A 20 -11.37 -6.43 12.36
C VAL A 20 -11.70 -4.99 11.96
N GLN A 21 -11.50 -4.02 12.84
CA GLN A 21 -11.67 -2.60 12.49
C GLN A 21 -10.66 -2.14 11.42
N LEU A 22 -9.39 -2.53 11.52
CA LEU A 22 -8.38 -2.23 10.52
C LEU A 22 -8.70 -2.88 9.16
N LEU A 23 -9.26 -4.08 9.15
CA LEU A 23 -9.69 -4.75 7.91
C LEU A 23 -10.89 -4.06 7.26
N THR A 24 -11.85 -3.58 8.05
CA THR A 24 -13.16 -3.15 7.54
C THR A 24 -13.34 -1.64 7.45
N LYS A 25 -12.55 -0.84 8.20
CA LYS A 25 -12.76 0.61 8.34
C LYS A 25 -11.53 1.42 7.92
N SER A 26 -11.64 2.13 6.79
CA SER A 26 -10.61 3.07 6.34
C SER A 26 -10.28 4.12 7.41
N ARG A 27 -11.31 4.65 8.09
CA ARG A 27 -11.13 5.61 9.19
C ARG A 27 -10.25 5.06 10.31
N ALA A 28 -10.41 3.78 10.66
CA ALA A 28 -9.58 3.15 11.71
C ALA A 28 -8.11 3.05 11.26
N ARG A 29 -7.85 2.67 10.00
CA ARG A 29 -6.50 2.65 9.46
C ARG A 29 -5.85 4.02 9.46
N LYS A 30 -6.54 5.03 8.93
CA LYS A 30 -6.05 6.41 8.87
C LYS A 30 -5.78 6.99 10.26
N SER A 31 -6.71 6.81 11.22
CA SER A 31 -6.55 7.38 12.57
C SER A 31 -5.45 6.71 13.38
N LYS A 32 -5.21 5.41 13.18
CA LYS A 32 -4.17 4.65 13.89
C LYS A 32 -2.83 4.65 13.13
N GLY A 33 -2.81 4.99 11.86
CA GLY A 33 -1.64 4.87 10.99
C GLY A 33 -1.20 3.41 10.84
N LEU A 34 -2.15 2.46 10.75
CA LEU A 34 -1.90 1.03 10.71
C LEU A 34 -2.64 0.36 9.56
N CYS A 35 -2.07 -0.71 9.04
CA CYS A 35 -2.72 -1.59 8.08
C CYS A 35 -2.49 -3.06 8.43
N VAL A 36 -3.30 -3.95 7.83
CA VAL A 36 -3.20 -5.40 8.01
C VAL A 36 -2.70 -6.03 6.72
N ILE A 37 -1.68 -6.87 6.84
CA ILE A 37 -1.09 -7.64 5.74
C ILE A 37 -1.30 -9.12 6.05
N GLU A 38 -1.88 -9.85 5.12
CA GLU A 38 -2.15 -11.28 5.21
C GLU A 38 -1.23 -12.05 4.25
N GLY A 39 -0.67 -13.14 4.72
CA GLY A 39 0.18 -14.03 3.95
C GLY A 39 1.67 -13.85 4.21
N GLU A 40 2.36 -15.00 4.34
CA GLU A 40 3.79 -15.03 4.66
C GLU A 40 4.62 -14.25 3.64
N ARG A 41 4.32 -14.42 2.35
CA ARG A 41 5.05 -13.79 1.27
C ARG A 41 4.92 -12.25 1.29
N GLU A 42 3.71 -11.77 1.48
CA GLU A 42 3.41 -10.34 1.56
C GLU A 42 4.02 -9.72 2.81
N ILE A 43 3.93 -10.39 3.95
CA ILE A 43 4.56 -9.97 5.21
C ILE A 43 6.08 -9.89 5.05
N GLN A 44 6.71 -10.92 4.46
CA GLN A 44 8.15 -10.92 4.23
C GLN A 44 8.59 -9.80 3.28
N ARG A 45 7.80 -9.50 2.25
CA ARG A 45 8.06 -8.37 1.34
C ARG A 45 7.97 -7.03 2.04
N ALA A 46 6.97 -6.84 2.90
CA ALA A 46 6.83 -5.62 3.69
C ALA A 46 8.05 -5.41 4.62
N ILE A 47 8.52 -6.47 5.30
CA ILE A 47 9.73 -6.44 6.12
C ILE A 47 10.95 -6.09 5.27
N SER A 48 11.13 -6.74 4.12
CA SER A 48 12.27 -6.50 3.21
C SER A 48 12.26 -5.06 2.66
N SER A 49 11.08 -4.48 2.49
CA SER A 49 10.88 -3.07 2.10
C SER A 49 10.95 -2.10 3.29
N LYS A 50 11.39 -2.57 4.46
CA LYS A 50 11.58 -1.78 5.68
C LYS A 50 10.31 -1.13 6.24
N TRP A 51 9.16 -1.69 5.96
CA TRP A 51 7.95 -1.30 6.68
C TRP A 51 8.05 -1.69 8.15
N VAL A 52 7.50 -0.87 9.03
CA VAL A 52 7.63 -1.05 10.48
C VAL A 52 6.59 -2.05 10.99
N PRO A 53 6.99 -3.26 11.40
CA PRO A 53 6.09 -4.27 11.95
C PRO A 53 5.65 -3.89 13.37
N ILE A 54 4.40 -4.20 13.72
CA ILE A 54 3.81 -3.94 15.04
C ILE A 54 3.50 -5.24 15.76
N GLU A 55 2.67 -6.09 15.14
CA GLU A 55 2.30 -7.38 15.72
C GLU A 55 2.06 -8.42 14.63
N ILE A 56 2.28 -9.69 14.97
CA ILE A 56 1.99 -10.82 14.11
C ILE A 56 1.10 -11.83 14.83
N TRP A 57 0.15 -12.39 14.07
CA TRP A 57 -0.78 -13.41 14.47
C TRP A 57 -0.59 -14.65 13.62
N VAL A 58 -0.38 -15.77 14.26
CA VAL A 58 -0.13 -17.07 13.60
C VAL A 58 -1.22 -18.04 14.04
N LEU A 59 -1.72 -18.84 13.11
CA LEU A 59 -2.69 -19.88 13.44
C LEU A 59 -2.05 -20.94 14.35
N ASP A 60 -2.77 -21.32 15.40
CA ASP A 60 -2.34 -22.37 16.32
C ASP A 60 -2.06 -23.70 15.58
N GLY A 61 -0.94 -24.31 15.89
CA GLY A 61 -0.49 -25.55 15.24
C GLY A 61 0.09 -25.37 13.84
N SER A 62 0.13 -24.16 13.26
CA SER A 62 0.78 -23.91 11.97
C SER A 62 2.28 -23.64 12.13
N SER A 63 3.02 -23.84 11.03
CA SER A 63 4.43 -23.44 10.91
C SER A 63 4.52 -22.30 9.91
N VAL A 64 5.18 -21.21 10.27
CA VAL A 64 5.40 -20.05 9.40
C VAL A 64 6.89 -19.82 9.19
N ALA A 65 7.28 -19.50 7.97
CA ALA A 65 8.67 -19.24 7.58
C ALA A 65 9.04 -17.74 7.64
N ILE A 66 8.43 -16.98 8.57
CA ILE A 66 8.67 -15.55 8.74
C ILE A 66 9.66 -15.33 9.88
N GLU A 67 10.56 -14.37 9.73
CA GLU A 67 11.38 -13.87 10.85
C GLU A 67 10.51 -13.14 11.87
N THR A 68 9.85 -13.92 12.72
CA THR A 68 8.92 -13.40 13.74
C THR A 68 9.62 -12.52 14.79
N GLY A 69 10.95 -12.60 14.92
CA GLY A 69 11.77 -11.75 15.77
C GLY A 69 11.73 -10.25 15.41
N SER A 70 11.29 -9.92 14.23
CA SER A 70 11.11 -8.51 13.80
C SER A 70 9.87 -7.84 14.41
N PHE A 71 8.96 -8.62 15.00
CA PHE A 71 7.70 -8.12 15.55
C PHE A 71 7.82 -7.88 17.07
N PRO A 72 7.42 -6.68 17.55
CA PRO A 72 7.31 -6.42 18.99
C PRO A 72 6.37 -7.38 19.72
N ASP A 73 5.22 -7.66 19.10
CA ASP A 73 4.18 -8.52 19.65
C ASP A 73 3.93 -9.74 18.78
N PHE A 74 3.81 -10.92 19.42
CA PHE A 74 3.53 -12.20 18.77
C PHE A 74 2.35 -12.89 19.44
N TYR A 75 1.33 -13.23 18.65
CA TYR A 75 0.12 -13.89 19.10
C TYR A 75 -0.10 -15.21 18.35
N VAL A 76 -0.56 -16.23 19.07
CA VAL A 76 -1.11 -17.46 18.50
C VAL A 76 -2.62 -17.37 18.53
N ALA A 77 -3.27 -17.53 17.41
CA ALA A 77 -4.71 -17.45 17.26
C ALA A 77 -5.33 -18.84 17.12
N SER A 78 -6.36 -19.14 17.91
CA SER A 78 -7.17 -20.34 17.65
C SER A 78 -7.82 -20.25 16.26
N GLN A 79 -8.22 -21.37 15.68
CA GLN A 79 -8.88 -21.40 14.35
C GLN A 79 -10.05 -20.41 14.29
N LYS A 80 -10.91 -20.37 15.29
CA LYS A 80 -12.06 -19.47 15.36
C LYS A 80 -11.67 -17.99 15.35
N VAL A 81 -10.57 -17.62 16.01
CA VAL A 81 -10.06 -16.25 16.02
C VAL A 81 -9.40 -15.94 14.68
N PHE A 82 -8.61 -16.87 14.16
CA PHE A 82 -7.94 -16.70 12.87
C PHE A 82 -8.94 -16.49 11.73
N ASP A 83 -10.00 -17.29 11.66
CA ASP A 83 -11.09 -17.15 10.69
C ASP A 83 -11.79 -15.77 10.79
N LYS A 84 -11.82 -15.18 11.99
CA LYS A 84 -12.41 -13.86 12.22
C LYS A 84 -11.54 -12.71 11.73
N ILE A 85 -10.22 -12.84 11.79
CA ILE A 85 -9.26 -11.81 11.42
C ILE A 85 -8.65 -12.04 10.03
N ALA A 86 -8.83 -13.21 9.44
CA ALA A 86 -8.44 -13.47 8.05
C ALA A 86 -9.38 -12.71 7.10
N TYR A 87 -8.79 -12.06 6.11
CA TYR A 87 -9.57 -11.38 5.07
C TYR A 87 -10.20 -12.39 4.11
N ARG A 88 -9.53 -13.54 3.91
CA ARG A 88 -10.05 -14.68 3.15
C ARG A 88 -9.94 -15.98 3.95
N SER A 89 -10.90 -16.86 3.69
CA SER A 89 -10.98 -18.22 4.26
C SER A 89 -9.92 -19.19 3.73
N THR A 90 -8.95 -18.77 2.93
CA THR A 90 -8.00 -19.64 2.24
C THR A 90 -6.57 -19.43 2.69
N THR A 91 -6.05 -20.37 3.45
CA THR A 91 -4.69 -20.93 3.40
C THR A 91 -3.47 -20.10 3.84
N GLU A 92 -3.63 -18.85 4.23
CA GLU A 92 -2.48 -18.12 4.77
C GLU A 92 -2.48 -18.24 6.30
N TRP A 93 -1.36 -18.66 6.87
CA TRP A 93 -1.25 -18.97 8.30
C TRP A 93 -0.75 -17.83 9.17
N ALA A 94 -0.48 -16.67 8.54
CA ALA A 94 0.01 -15.48 9.21
C ALA A 94 -0.73 -14.23 8.77
N ILE A 95 -1.01 -13.38 9.76
CA ILE A 95 -1.60 -12.05 9.60
C ILE A 95 -0.75 -11.09 10.42
N ALA A 96 -0.37 -9.95 9.87
CA ALA A 96 0.46 -8.98 10.59
C ALA A 96 -0.07 -7.56 10.46
N VAL A 97 0.16 -6.77 11.50
CA VAL A 97 -0.13 -5.34 11.52
C VAL A 97 1.17 -4.57 11.33
N PHE A 98 1.15 -3.59 10.43
CA PHE A 98 2.27 -2.70 10.16
C PHE A 98 1.85 -1.25 10.29
N LYS A 99 2.81 -0.37 10.58
CA LYS A 99 2.62 1.07 10.38
C LYS A 99 2.49 1.36 8.90
N THR A 100 1.52 2.20 8.53
CA THR A 100 1.49 2.77 7.19
C THR A 100 2.59 3.82 7.04
N PRO A 101 3.26 3.91 5.88
CA PRO A 101 4.17 5.01 5.62
C PRO A 101 3.44 6.36 5.64
N ASP A 102 4.18 7.44 5.85
CA ASP A 102 3.66 8.79 5.66
C ASP A 102 3.43 9.04 4.18
N VAL A 103 2.18 9.27 3.82
CA VAL A 103 1.74 9.53 2.44
C VAL A 103 1.47 11.01 2.17
N SER A 104 1.81 11.90 3.11
CA SER A 104 1.63 13.35 2.93
C SER A 104 2.51 13.87 1.81
N LEU A 105 2.07 14.94 1.16
CA LEU A 105 2.87 15.57 0.11
C LEU A 105 4.18 16.18 0.64
N ASP A 106 4.19 16.61 1.90
CA ASP A 106 5.42 17.11 2.55
C ASP A 106 6.49 16.02 2.65
N ALA A 107 6.11 14.78 2.88
CA ALA A 107 7.04 13.64 2.91
C ALA A 107 7.65 13.32 1.52
N SER A 108 7.09 13.84 0.43
CA SER A 108 7.62 13.63 -0.93
C SER A 108 8.78 14.53 -1.32
N GLN A 109 9.06 15.61 -0.57
CA GLN A 109 9.98 16.68 -0.99
C GLN A 109 11.39 16.18 -1.32
N ASP A 110 12.00 15.43 -0.40
CA ASP A 110 13.36 14.91 -0.59
C ASP A 110 13.43 13.95 -1.78
N LEU A 111 12.38 13.13 -1.96
CA LEU A 111 12.30 12.21 -3.08
C LEU A 111 12.18 12.97 -4.40
N LEU A 112 11.31 13.98 -4.49
CA LEU A 112 11.11 14.78 -5.70
C LEU A 112 12.38 15.52 -6.13
N GLY A 113 13.25 15.87 -5.19
CA GLY A 113 14.55 16.47 -5.49
C GLY A 113 15.40 15.59 -6.43
N ARG A 114 15.35 14.27 -6.27
CA ARG A 114 16.17 13.29 -7.00
C ARG A 114 15.40 12.44 -8.03
N ALA A 115 14.08 12.37 -7.92
CA ALA A 115 13.24 11.57 -8.80
C ALA A 115 13.30 12.08 -10.25
N LYS A 116 13.19 11.15 -11.20
CA LYS A 116 13.19 11.40 -12.66
C LYS A 116 11.83 11.14 -13.29
N ALA A 117 11.13 10.11 -12.84
CA ALA A 117 9.83 9.72 -13.38
C ALA A 117 8.84 9.44 -12.27
N VAL A 118 7.70 10.12 -12.28
CA VAL A 118 6.61 9.91 -11.36
C VAL A 118 5.30 9.69 -12.10
N LEU A 119 4.37 9.01 -11.46
CA LEU A 119 3.05 8.72 -11.99
C LEU A 119 1.99 9.37 -11.10
N ILE A 120 1.02 10.04 -11.70
CA ILE A 120 -0.13 10.62 -11.02
C ILE A 120 -1.38 9.87 -11.47
N LEU A 121 -2.16 9.38 -10.52
CA LEU A 121 -3.44 8.73 -10.75
C LEU A 121 -4.55 9.65 -10.23
N GLU A 122 -5.37 10.19 -11.12
CA GLU A 122 -6.50 11.05 -10.75
C GLU A 122 -7.76 10.20 -10.55
N GLY A 123 -8.46 10.44 -9.43
CA GLY A 123 -9.77 9.86 -9.16
C GLY A 123 -9.82 8.34 -9.10
N ILE A 124 -8.73 7.65 -8.75
CA ILE A 124 -8.69 6.18 -8.74
C ILE A 124 -9.71 5.61 -7.74
N GLU A 125 -10.58 4.71 -8.18
CA GLU A 125 -11.68 4.16 -7.40
C GLU A 125 -11.57 2.65 -7.14
N LYS A 126 -10.97 1.90 -8.07
CA LYS A 126 -10.97 0.44 -8.02
C LYS A 126 -9.65 -0.11 -7.45
N PRO A 127 -9.70 -0.90 -6.36
CA PRO A 127 -8.50 -1.50 -5.76
C PRO A 127 -7.68 -2.34 -6.74
N GLY A 128 -8.34 -3.05 -7.65
CA GLY A 128 -7.68 -3.86 -8.67
C GLY A 128 -6.88 -3.02 -9.66
N ASN A 129 -7.41 -1.86 -10.08
CA ASN A 129 -6.74 -0.95 -10.99
C ASN A 129 -5.52 -0.32 -10.32
N LEU A 130 -5.66 0.15 -9.07
CA LEU A 130 -4.52 0.66 -8.31
C LEU A 130 -3.43 -0.42 -8.17
N GLY A 131 -3.80 -1.63 -7.77
CA GLY A 131 -2.85 -2.74 -7.66
C GLY A 131 -2.11 -3.04 -8.96
N ALA A 132 -2.83 -3.06 -10.09
CA ALA A 132 -2.23 -3.29 -11.41
C ALA A 132 -1.26 -2.17 -11.81
N VAL A 133 -1.65 -0.91 -11.58
CA VAL A 133 -0.79 0.24 -11.89
C VAL A 133 0.47 0.23 -11.02
N LEU A 134 0.36 -0.06 -9.72
CA LEU A 134 1.53 -0.14 -8.83
C LEU A 134 2.53 -1.21 -9.30
N ARG A 135 2.04 -2.39 -9.73
CA ARG A 135 2.91 -3.44 -10.30
C ARG A 135 3.63 -2.97 -11.56
N SER A 136 2.91 -2.30 -12.46
CA SER A 136 3.49 -1.74 -13.69
C SER A 136 4.49 -0.64 -13.39
N ALA A 137 4.19 0.24 -12.43
CA ALA A 137 5.08 1.33 -12.02
C ALA A 137 6.39 0.81 -11.44
N VAL A 138 6.34 -0.20 -10.57
CA VAL A 138 7.56 -0.85 -10.02
C VAL A 138 8.37 -1.48 -11.15
N ALA A 139 7.73 -2.23 -12.05
CA ALA A 139 8.39 -2.88 -13.17
C ALA A 139 9.03 -1.88 -14.15
N ALA A 140 8.43 -0.70 -14.32
CA ALA A 140 8.94 0.36 -15.18
C ALA A 140 10.00 1.26 -14.51
N GLY A 141 10.30 1.05 -13.23
CA GLY A 141 11.25 1.88 -12.49
C GLY A 141 10.75 3.29 -12.20
N ILE A 142 9.45 3.48 -12.03
CA ILE A 142 8.86 4.75 -11.57
C ILE A 142 9.31 5.04 -10.14
N ASP A 143 9.74 6.27 -9.88
CA ASP A 143 10.30 6.66 -8.59
C ASP A 143 9.24 6.87 -7.50
N ALA A 144 8.04 7.31 -7.88
CA ALA A 144 6.91 7.49 -6.96
C ALA A 144 5.56 7.51 -7.69
N VAL A 145 4.50 7.15 -6.96
CA VAL A 145 3.10 7.28 -7.41
C VAL A 145 2.38 8.29 -6.53
N PHE A 146 1.70 9.23 -7.14
CA PHE A 146 0.83 10.21 -6.50
C PHE A 146 -0.63 9.86 -6.78
N LEU A 147 -1.43 9.78 -5.73
CA LEU A 147 -2.88 9.61 -5.83
C LEU A 147 -3.54 10.97 -5.66
N ALA A 148 -4.10 11.50 -6.73
CA ALA A 148 -4.83 12.76 -6.74
C ALA A 148 -6.32 12.47 -6.49
N ASP A 149 -6.84 12.99 -5.39
CA ASP A 149 -8.25 12.86 -5.01
C ASP A 149 -8.78 11.41 -5.08
N PRO A 150 -8.08 10.41 -4.49
CA PRO A 150 -8.48 9.02 -4.61
C PRO A 150 -9.77 8.75 -3.85
N ALA A 151 -10.69 7.98 -4.47
CA ALA A 151 -11.92 7.50 -3.83
C ALA A 151 -11.69 6.25 -2.96
N ILE A 152 -10.48 5.68 -2.98
CA ILE A 152 -10.11 4.47 -2.24
C ILE A 152 -8.99 4.74 -1.23
N ASP A 153 -8.93 3.88 -0.21
CA ASP A 153 -7.83 3.85 0.74
C ASP A 153 -6.71 2.93 0.20
N PRO A 154 -5.50 3.46 -0.06
CA PRO A 154 -4.40 2.66 -0.62
C PRO A 154 -3.92 1.54 0.31
N PHE A 155 -4.21 1.62 1.61
CA PHE A 155 -3.85 0.61 2.60
C PHE A 155 -5.00 -0.32 2.97
N GLY A 156 -6.08 -0.31 2.21
CA GLY A 156 -7.16 -1.27 2.32
C GLY A 156 -6.70 -2.69 1.91
N PRO A 157 -7.23 -3.76 2.53
CA PRO A 157 -6.78 -5.14 2.28
C PRO A 157 -6.92 -5.56 0.81
N ASN A 158 -7.91 -5.05 0.10
CA ASN A 158 -8.07 -5.31 -1.33
C ASN A 158 -6.94 -4.70 -2.18
N VAL A 159 -6.46 -3.50 -1.85
CA VAL A 159 -5.34 -2.86 -2.56
C VAL A 159 -4.05 -3.63 -2.27
N ILE A 160 -3.75 -3.87 -0.99
CA ILE A 160 -2.55 -4.61 -0.57
C ILE A 160 -2.44 -5.93 -1.32
N ARG A 161 -3.54 -6.66 -1.39
CA ARG A 161 -3.60 -7.94 -2.08
C ARG A 161 -3.41 -7.82 -3.58
N ASN A 162 -4.14 -6.89 -4.25
CA ASN A 162 -4.04 -6.73 -5.70
C ASN A 162 -2.67 -6.19 -6.14
N ALA A 163 -1.98 -5.46 -5.27
CA ALA A 163 -0.64 -4.97 -5.53
C ALA A 163 0.45 -6.05 -5.50
N THR A 164 0.16 -7.23 -4.91
CA THR A 164 1.09 -8.38 -4.84
C THR A 164 2.52 -8.01 -4.40
N GLY A 165 2.64 -7.11 -3.41
CA GLY A 165 3.91 -6.61 -2.87
C GLY A 165 4.42 -5.30 -3.49
N ALA A 166 3.96 -4.88 -4.65
CA ALA A 166 4.41 -3.63 -5.29
C ALA A 166 4.15 -2.38 -4.42
N LEU A 167 3.07 -2.39 -3.62
CA LEU A 167 2.77 -1.30 -2.69
C LEU A 167 3.89 -1.08 -1.66
N PHE A 168 4.63 -2.12 -1.29
CA PHE A 168 5.70 -2.01 -0.31
C PHE A 168 7.00 -1.45 -0.89
N GLU A 169 7.17 -1.53 -2.20
CA GLU A 169 8.40 -1.20 -2.90
C GLU A 169 8.42 0.24 -3.44
N ILE A 170 7.24 0.79 -3.78
CA ILE A 170 7.15 2.12 -4.41
C ILE A 170 6.63 3.16 -3.43
N PRO A 171 7.31 4.32 -3.28
CA PRO A 171 6.78 5.45 -2.54
C PRO A 171 5.45 5.93 -3.11
N LEU A 172 4.47 6.14 -2.22
CA LEU A 172 3.12 6.55 -2.57
C LEU A 172 2.72 7.77 -1.74
N PHE A 173 2.15 8.78 -2.39
CA PHE A 173 1.71 10.02 -1.78
C PHE A 173 0.27 10.32 -2.17
N VAL A 174 -0.45 11.02 -1.29
CA VAL A 174 -1.87 11.33 -1.48
C VAL A 174 -2.10 12.82 -1.28
N GLY A 175 -2.85 13.44 -2.18
CA GLY A 175 -3.22 14.85 -2.06
C GLY A 175 -4.29 15.24 -3.07
N ASP A 176 -4.64 16.51 -3.09
CA ASP A 176 -5.46 17.07 -4.17
C ASP A 176 -4.61 17.31 -5.43
N SER A 177 -5.25 17.22 -6.59
CA SER A 177 -4.59 17.36 -7.90
C SER A 177 -3.81 18.67 -8.03
N LYS A 178 -4.36 19.78 -7.57
CA LYS A 178 -3.74 21.12 -7.67
C LYS A 178 -2.46 21.20 -6.84
N THR A 179 -2.50 20.71 -5.60
CA THR A 179 -1.34 20.72 -4.70
C THR A 179 -0.24 19.81 -5.22
N ILE A 180 -0.58 18.60 -5.71
CA ILE A 180 0.39 17.68 -6.34
C ILE A 180 1.08 18.37 -7.52
N GLN A 181 0.32 18.99 -8.43
CA GLN A 181 0.89 19.70 -9.59
C GLN A 181 1.80 20.85 -9.17
N GLY A 182 1.46 21.58 -8.09
CA GLY A 182 2.31 22.62 -7.52
C GLY A 182 3.66 22.08 -7.03
N HIS A 183 3.65 20.97 -6.29
CA HIS A 183 4.88 20.32 -5.83
C HIS A 183 5.75 19.84 -6.99
N LEU A 184 5.15 19.23 -8.01
CA LEU A 184 5.87 18.76 -9.20
C LEU A 184 6.49 19.91 -9.99
N LYS A 185 5.74 21.00 -10.17
CA LYS A 185 6.24 22.21 -10.84
C LYS A 185 7.43 22.82 -10.10
N ASN A 186 7.38 22.91 -8.77
CA ASN A 186 8.47 23.43 -7.95
C ASN A 186 9.75 22.58 -8.04
N HIS A 187 9.61 21.29 -8.40
CA HIS A 187 10.73 20.39 -8.63
C HIS A 187 11.08 20.18 -10.12
N SER A 188 10.57 21.06 -10.99
CA SER A 188 10.87 21.10 -12.43
C SER A 188 10.40 19.87 -13.21
N PHE A 189 9.33 19.20 -12.76
CA PHE A 189 8.72 18.13 -13.55
C PHE A 189 7.90 18.70 -14.71
N GLN A 190 8.04 18.06 -15.87
CA GLN A 190 7.17 18.27 -17.03
C GLN A 190 6.01 17.28 -16.96
N ASN A 191 4.79 17.80 -17.00
CA ASN A 191 3.57 17.00 -16.98
C ASN A 191 3.22 16.51 -18.39
N TYR A 192 2.87 15.23 -18.50
CA TYR A 192 2.33 14.56 -19.68
C TYR A 192 1.02 13.91 -19.31
N ILE A 193 -0.08 14.38 -19.90
CA ILE A 193 -1.42 13.89 -19.62
C ILE A 193 -1.79 12.87 -20.68
N THR A 194 -2.20 11.68 -20.26
CA THR A 194 -2.72 10.66 -21.18
C THR A 194 -4.14 11.03 -21.58
N HIS A 195 -4.42 11.08 -22.87
CA HIS A 195 -5.74 11.41 -23.40
C HIS A 195 -6.01 10.66 -24.71
N MET A 196 -7.25 10.22 -24.90
CA MET A 196 -7.71 9.61 -26.17
C MET A 196 -8.31 10.68 -27.09
N HIS A 197 -7.52 11.65 -27.51
CA HIS A 197 -7.95 12.72 -28.39
C HIS A 197 -7.20 12.65 -29.73
N SER A 198 -7.85 13.06 -30.82
CA SER A 198 -7.24 13.04 -32.18
C SER A 198 -5.99 13.91 -32.30
N GLU A 199 -5.84 14.93 -31.46
CA GLU A 199 -4.67 15.81 -31.41
C GLU A 199 -3.57 15.33 -30.43
N ALA A 200 -3.79 14.19 -29.74
CA ALA A 200 -2.77 13.63 -28.85
C ALA A 200 -1.59 13.08 -29.66
N SER A 201 -0.37 13.43 -29.24
CA SER A 201 0.84 12.89 -29.83
C SER A 201 1.08 11.45 -29.35
N SER A 202 1.62 10.61 -30.23
CA SER A 202 2.04 9.27 -29.84
C SER A 202 3.14 9.33 -28.77
N MET A 203 3.02 8.54 -27.70
CA MET A 203 4.03 8.46 -26.65
C MET A 203 5.42 8.03 -27.19
N TYR A 204 5.47 7.37 -28.33
CA TYR A 204 6.71 6.94 -28.99
C TYR A 204 7.41 8.07 -29.76
N GLU A 205 6.70 9.16 -30.04
CA GLU A 205 7.21 10.33 -30.77
C GLU A 205 7.57 11.49 -29.83
N ILE A 206 7.22 11.38 -28.54
CA ILE A 206 7.50 12.42 -27.56
C ILE A 206 8.97 12.39 -27.14
N LYS A 207 9.60 13.54 -27.12
CA LYS A 207 10.88 13.73 -26.45
C LYS A 207 10.64 13.95 -24.96
N TRP A 208 10.81 12.91 -24.17
CA TRP A 208 10.63 12.96 -22.72
C TRP A 208 11.63 13.92 -22.06
N SER A 209 11.16 14.67 -21.07
CA SER A 209 12.01 15.52 -20.25
C SER A 209 12.83 14.69 -19.25
N ALA A 210 13.90 15.29 -18.71
CA ALA A 210 14.73 14.65 -17.69
C ALA A 210 13.97 14.37 -16.38
N LYS A 211 12.92 15.18 -16.10
CA LYS A 211 11.98 14.99 -15.01
C LYS A 211 10.57 14.92 -15.58
N THR A 212 10.00 13.75 -15.57
CA THR A 212 8.72 13.43 -16.22
C THR A 212 7.66 13.06 -15.21
N ALA A 213 6.49 13.68 -15.27
CA ALA A 213 5.29 13.31 -14.56
C ALA A 213 4.22 12.86 -15.54
N ILE A 214 3.80 11.60 -15.46
CA ILE A 214 2.74 11.05 -16.30
C ILE A 214 1.44 11.06 -15.53
N ILE A 215 0.40 11.66 -16.08
CA ILE A 215 -0.92 11.79 -15.46
C ILE A 215 -1.89 10.84 -16.16
N LEU A 216 -2.43 9.91 -15.41
CA LEU A 216 -3.53 9.02 -15.82
C LEU A 216 -4.82 9.56 -15.19
N GLY A 217 -5.75 10.02 -16.02
CA GLY A 217 -7.06 10.51 -15.61
C GLY A 217 -8.07 9.41 -15.31
N GLU A 218 -9.26 9.81 -14.87
CA GLU A 218 -10.39 8.91 -14.61
C GLU A 218 -10.82 8.13 -15.87
N GLU A 219 -11.20 6.86 -15.67
CA GLU A 219 -11.71 5.98 -16.76
C GLU A 219 -13.09 6.40 -17.33
N SER A 220 -13.77 7.36 -16.72
CA SER A 220 -15.21 7.61 -16.94
C SER A 220 -15.58 9.00 -17.47
N ARG A 221 -14.66 9.68 -18.19
CA ARG A 221 -15.02 10.92 -18.90
C ARG A 221 -14.55 10.96 -20.33
#